data_409cdf32e0cf03e3b7a133a2d758c853
#
_entry.id   409cdf32e0cf03e3b7a133a2d758c853
#
_cell.length_a   1.000
_cell.length_b   1.000
_cell.length_c   1.000
_cell.angle_alpha   90.00
_cell.angle_beta   90.00
_cell.angle_gamma   90.00
#
_symmetry.space_group_name_H-M   'P 1'
#
loop_
_entity.id
_entity.type
_entity.pdbx_description
1 polymer ?
#
loop_
_entity_poly.entity_id
_entity_poly.type
_entity_poly.pdbx_seq_one_letter_code
_entity_poly.pdbx_strand_id
1 'polypeptide(L)'
;MPGIGVILFKDGKEVYANFLGRRTVDAEHPENDKPMTRDARFRVGAVSEIFTAFTALKLQDEGKFDLIRDVGKYLGFSLKNPAYPDINITGKELLNHTSTLRDGKISSLPPAMTVLAFFRPASPYFEDGAHYARNEMPGTHFTHADLNYGLLGNIIERTTRQRFDIYQKEHIFKSLGIRADYVPANFSPEDFALLGAGYEKKDAAGNWDENADWQGAIDDFKGVQPEKDSLMLQNHAKSEQGTYSLKNSILGTNATMYAPGGGLRISADELSHALELILGNGTFRGERVLSRNDIRAMETPPIQKNENGEKISPLTYGLGEYQLLGIGTENGQSIDLVGNAGNDYGIHAGLFRRLGTRDGFIYIMNGEAISPDDPQAVSSHYGDAWQEKIINLIASTLWDAK
;
A
#
# COMPACT_ATOMS: atom_id res chain seq x y z
N MET A 1 -11.76 -11.49 -15.87
CA MET A 1 -10.86 -10.46 -15.31
C MET A 1 -10.63 -9.41 -16.38
N PRO A 2 -10.82 -8.11 -16.09
CA PRO A 2 -10.65 -7.06 -17.09
C PRO A 2 -9.24 -6.98 -17.67
N GLY A 3 -8.19 -6.87 -16.81
CA GLY A 3 -6.84 -6.79 -17.30
C GLY A 3 -5.79 -7.26 -16.30
N ILE A 4 -4.61 -7.60 -16.82
CA ILE A 4 -3.42 -7.96 -16.04
C ILE A 4 -2.16 -7.43 -16.71
N GLY A 5 -1.23 -6.91 -15.91
CA GLY A 5 0.12 -6.55 -16.31
C GLY A 5 1.15 -7.25 -15.43
N VAL A 6 2.22 -7.75 -16.02
CA VAL A 6 3.33 -8.41 -15.31
C VAL A 6 4.66 -7.92 -15.87
N ILE A 7 5.63 -7.66 -14.99
CA ILE A 7 7.02 -7.36 -15.34
C ILE A 7 7.93 -8.27 -14.52
N LEU A 8 8.90 -8.94 -15.16
CA LEU A 8 9.85 -9.84 -14.51
C LEU A 8 11.29 -9.32 -14.64
N PHE A 9 12.01 -9.42 -13.54
CA PHE A 9 13.42 -9.04 -13.44
C PHE A 9 14.30 -10.25 -13.12
N LYS A 10 15.42 -10.37 -13.80
CA LYS A 10 16.47 -11.35 -13.53
C LYS A 10 17.83 -10.66 -13.56
N ASP A 11 18.66 -10.94 -12.54
CA ASP A 11 19.99 -10.30 -12.39
C ASP A 11 19.94 -8.76 -12.40
N GLY A 12 18.83 -8.19 -11.90
CA GLY A 12 18.61 -6.74 -11.83
C GLY A 12 18.23 -6.09 -13.16
N LYS A 13 17.83 -6.87 -14.16
CA LYS A 13 17.37 -6.39 -15.47
C LYS A 13 15.98 -6.93 -15.77
N GLU A 14 15.17 -6.12 -16.40
CA GLU A 14 13.91 -6.56 -16.96
C GLU A 14 14.17 -7.61 -18.06
N VAL A 15 13.52 -8.75 -17.95
CA VAL A 15 13.61 -9.86 -18.90
C VAL A 15 12.29 -10.18 -19.60
N TYR A 16 11.18 -9.74 -19.04
CA TYR A 16 9.84 -9.94 -19.60
C TYR A 16 8.88 -8.88 -19.11
N ALA A 17 7.99 -8.46 -20.00
CA ALA A 17 6.82 -7.64 -19.66
C ALA A 17 5.66 -7.99 -20.59
N ASN A 18 4.46 -8.12 -20.02
CA ASN A 18 3.24 -8.36 -20.80
C ASN A 18 2.03 -7.72 -20.14
N PHE A 19 1.12 -7.17 -20.98
CA PHE A 19 -0.06 -6.45 -20.55
C PHE A 19 -1.24 -6.91 -21.39
N LEU A 20 -2.25 -7.50 -20.75
CA LEU A 20 -3.37 -8.15 -21.40
C LEU A 20 -4.70 -7.58 -20.88
N GLY A 21 -5.70 -7.50 -21.74
CA GLY A 21 -7.06 -7.08 -21.39
C GLY A 21 -7.23 -5.55 -21.34
N ARG A 22 -8.02 -5.07 -20.38
CA ARG A 22 -8.51 -3.69 -20.31
C ARG A 22 -8.19 -3.05 -18.97
N ARG A 23 -7.75 -1.77 -18.98
CA ARG A 23 -7.61 -0.95 -17.76
C ARG A 23 -8.93 -0.31 -17.34
N THR A 24 -9.80 -0.05 -18.30
CA THR A 24 -11.18 0.37 -18.05
C THR A 24 -12.14 -0.46 -18.89
N VAL A 25 -13.30 -0.77 -18.31
CA VAL A 25 -14.40 -1.51 -18.95
C VAL A 25 -15.67 -0.69 -18.80
N ASP A 26 -16.43 -0.59 -19.88
CA ASP A 26 -17.76 0.03 -19.92
C ASP A 26 -18.73 -1.02 -20.46
N ALA A 27 -19.53 -1.63 -19.58
CA ALA A 27 -20.45 -2.69 -19.95
C ALA A 27 -21.55 -2.21 -20.90
N GLU A 28 -21.95 -0.93 -20.82
CA GLU A 28 -22.97 -0.33 -21.68
C GLU A 28 -22.39 0.13 -23.01
N HIS A 29 -21.13 0.55 -23.02
CA HIS A 29 -20.42 1.12 -24.16
C HIS A 29 -19.02 0.51 -24.33
N PRO A 30 -18.91 -0.77 -24.77
CA PRO A 30 -17.63 -1.46 -24.91
C PRO A 30 -16.62 -0.78 -25.86
N GLU A 31 -17.08 0.10 -26.73
CA GLU A 31 -16.25 0.94 -27.61
C GLU A 31 -15.40 1.96 -26.81
N ASN A 32 -15.79 2.26 -25.56
CA ASN A 32 -15.05 3.14 -24.66
C ASN A 32 -13.96 2.42 -23.87
N ASP A 33 -13.90 1.10 -23.93
CA ASP A 33 -12.88 0.30 -23.25
C ASP A 33 -11.47 0.77 -23.61
N LYS A 34 -10.61 0.85 -22.58
CA LYS A 34 -9.19 1.20 -22.79
C LYS A 34 -8.31 -0.02 -22.53
N PRO A 35 -7.31 -0.28 -23.39
CA PRO A 35 -6.42 -1.42 -23.20
C PRO A 35 -5.58 -1.29 -21.94
N MET A 36 -5.25 -2.43 -21.34
CA MET A 36 -4.22 -2.53 -20.32
C MET A 36 -2.86 -2.25 -20.97
N THR A 37 -2.09 -1.31 -20.41
CA THR A 37 -0.79 -0.91 -20.95
C THR A 37 0.23 -0.79 -19.81
N ARG A 38 1.50 -0.72 -20.15
CA ARG A 38 2.61 -0.61 -19.20
C ARG A 38 2.51 0.64 -18.30
N ASP A 39 2.03 1.72 -18.88
CA ASP A 39 1.86 3.04 -18.27
C ASP A 39 0.46 3.28 -17.67
N ALA A 40 -0.43 2.30 -17.77
CA ALA A 40 -1.73 2.35 -17.10
C ALA A 40 -1.54 2.42 -15.57
N ARG A 41 -2.21 3.39 -14.92
CA ARG A 41 -2.07 3.68 -13.49
C ARG A 41 -3.22 3.12 -12.71
N PHE A 42 -2.91 2.46 -11.61
CA PHE A 42 -3.91 1.91 -10.70
C PHE A 42 -3.60 2.27 -9.26
N ARG A 43 -4.63 2.33 -8.44
CA ARG A 43 -4.47 2.31 -6.99
C ARG A 43 -3.89 0.95 -6.60
N VAL A 44 -2.72 0.92 -5.95
CA VAL A 44 -1.99 -0.34 -5.73
C VAL A 44 -2.08 -0.88 -4.30
N GLY A 45 -3.05 -0.37 -3.51
CA GLY A 45 -3.25 -0.84 -2.14
C GLY A 45 -1.95 -0.79 -1.33
N ALA A 46 -1.70 -1.80 -0.49
CA ALA A 46 -0.57 -1.84 0.44
C ALA A 46 0.83 -1.81 -0.23
N VAL A 47 0.96 -1.97 -1.55
CA VAL A 47 2.23 -1.64 -2.24
C VAL A 47 2.62 -0.18 -2.02
N SER A 48 1.67 0.71 -1.70
CA SER A 48 1.91 2.12 -1.33
C SER A 48 2.81 2.27 -0.10
N GLU A 49 2.81 1.28 0.79
CA GLU A 49 3.59 1.29 2.04
C GLU A 49 5.09 1.36 1.77
N ILE A 50 5.57 0.70 0.71
CA ILE A 50 6.97 0.75 0.26
C ILE A 50 7.42 2.21 0.06
N PHE A 51 6.60 3.02 -0.59
CA PHE A 51 6.93 4.42 -0.89
C PHE A 51 6.87 5.32 0.35
N THR A 52 5.94 5.05 1.25
CA THR A 52 5.88 5.75 2.54
C THR A 52 7.06 5.36 3.42
N ALA A 53 7.50 4.10 3.39
CA ALA A 53 8.71 3.65 4.05
C ALA A 53 9.96 4.31 3.45
N PHE A 54 10.11 4.41 2.12
CA PHE A 54 11.20 5.16 1.48
C PHE A 54 11.28 6.59 2.02
N THR A 55 10.12 7.25 2.18
CA THR A 55 10.07 8.62 2.69
C THR A 55 10.50 8.70 4.14
N ALA A 56 10.02 7.81 4.99
CA ALA A 56 10.37 7.76 6.41
C ALA A 56 11.87 7.47 6.63
N LEU A 57 12.43 6.53 5.88
CA LEU A 57 13.84 6.16 5.91
C LEU A 57 14.74 7.31 5.43
N LYS A 58 14.35 7.98 4.34
CA LYS A 58 15.06 9.18 3.89
C LYS A 58 15.08 10.28 4.94
N LEU A 59 13.96 10.52 5.62
CA LEU A 59 13.90 11.49 6.71
C LEU A 59 14.75 11.07 7.92
N GLN A 60 14.88 9.76 8.17
CA GLN A 60 15.83 9.24 9.18
C GLN A 60 17.27 9.53 8.80
N ASP A 61 17.69 9.25 7.57
CA ASP A 61 19.02 9.54 7.06
C ASP A 61 19.36 11.04 7.15
N GLU A 62 18.37 11.90 6.92
CA GLU A 62 18.46 13.35 7.05
C GLU A 62 18.45 13.83 8.52
N GLY A 63 18.30 12.93 9.51
CA GLY A 63 18.21 13.27 10.93
C GLY A 63 16.92 14.01 11.32
N LYS A 64 15.93 14.02 10.48
CA LYS A 64 14.63 14.72 10.68
C LYS A 64 13.61 13.85 11.39
N PHE A 65 13.68 12.53 11.21
CA PHE A 65 12.78 11.56 11.84
C PHE A 65 13.57 10.37 12.39
N ASP A 66 13.60 10.20 13.69
CA ASP A 66 14.23 9.09 14.38
C ASP A 66 13.21 7.98 14.61
N LEU A 67 13.35 6.87 13.88
CA LEU A 67 12.39 5.75 13.87
C LEU A 67 12.25 5.01 15.20
N ILE A 68 13.21 5.15 16.13
CA ILE A 68 13.14 4.49 17.44
C ILE A 68 12.65 5.43 18.55
N ARG A 69 12.39 6.69 18.23
CA ARG A 69 11.89 7.68 19.18
C ARG A 69 10.36 7.64 19.27
N ASP A 70 9.83 8.06 20.43
CA ASP A 70 8.40 8.26 20.66
C ASP A 70 7.77 9.14 19.55
N VAL A 71 6.82 8.60 18.82
CA VAL A 71 6.12 9.31 17.72
C VAL A 71 5.32 10.52 18.21
N GLY A 72 4.94 10.55 19.48
CA GLY A 72 4.26 11.70 20.09
C GLY A 72 5.05 13.01 19.96
N LYS A 73 6.39 12.92 19.93
CA LYS A 73 7.25 14.08 19.71
C LYS A 73 7.12 14.70 18.33
N TYR A 74 6.78 13.91 17.34
CA TYR A 74 6.57 14.35 15.96
C TYR A 74 5.10 14.70 15.68
N LEU A 75 4.16 13.95 16.28
CA LEU A 75 2.72 14.17 16.12
C LEU A 75 2.21 15.43 16.83
N GLY A 76 2.95 15.93 17.85
CA GLY A 76 2.54 17.08 18.65
C GLY A 76 1.45 16.78 19.70
N PHE A 77 1.20 15.50 19.95
CA PHE A 77 0.38 14.99 21.04
C PHE A 77 0.91 13.64 21.50
N SER A 78 0.63 13.28 22.76
CA SER A 78 1.02 11.97 23.29
C SER A 78 0.17 10.87 22.67
N LEU A 79 0.83 9.90 22.04
CA LEU A 79 0.19 8.71 21.49
C LEU A 79 0.72 7.49 22.28
N LYS A 80 -0.12 6.95 23.13
CA LYS A 80 0.21 5.80 23.98
C LYS A 80 -0.97 4.83 23.95
N ASN A 81 -0.66 3.54 23.96
CA ASN A 81 -1.71 2.55 24.23
C ASN A 81 -2.16 2.70 25.70
N PRO A 82 -3.45 2.95 25.97
CA PRO A 82 -3.95 3.13 27.34
C PRO A 82 -3.67 1.94 28.26
N ALA A 83 -3.55 0.72 27.74
CA ALA A 83 -3.19 -0.47 28.49
C ALA A 83 -1.69 -0.54 28.84
N TYR A 84 -0.85 0.22 28.13
CA TYR A 84 0.61 0.26 28.31
C TYR A 84 1.13 1.72 28.28
N PRO A 85 0.72 2.57 29.25
CA PRO A 85 0.94 4.02 29.21
C PRO A 85 2.43 4.42 29.30
N ASP A 86 3.26 3.56 29.85
CA ASP A 86 4.70 3.81 30.03
C ASP A 86 5.53 3.40 28.81
N ILE A 87 4.92 2.71 27.83
CA ILE A 87 5.62 2.24 26.63
C ILE A 87 5.38 3.20 25.47
N ASN A 88 6.46 3.59 24.80
CA ASN A 88 6.38 4.44 23.63
C ASN A 88 5.90 3.64 22.41
N ILE A 89 5.15 4.29 21.54
CA ILE A 89 4.96 3.86 20.16
C ILE A 89 6.00 4.58 19.32
N THR A 90 6.71 3.86 18.45
CA THR A 90 7.83 4.37 17.66
C THR A 90 7.50 4.36 16.16
N GLY A 91 8.27 5.12 15.37
CA GLY A 91 8.13 5.10 13.91
C GLY A 91 8.37 3.72 13.29
N LYS A 92 9.29 2.95 13.89
CA LYS A 92 9.54 1.56 13.48
C LYS A 92 8.31 0.67 13.68
N GLU A 93 7.61 0.82 14.79
CA GLU A 93 6.40 0.05 15.10
C GLU A 93 5.21 0.46 14.22
N LEU A 94 5.15 1.71 13.78
CA LEU A 94 4.19 2.12 12.76
C LEU A 94 4.49 1.45 11.41
N LEU A 95 5.76 1.47 10.96
CA LEU A 95 6.18 0.90 9.67
C LEU A 95 6.00 -0.62 9.59
N ASN A 96 6.13 -1.33 10.70
CA ASN A 96 6.05 -2.80 10.74
C ASN A 96 4.76 -3.34 11.37
N HIS A 97 3.76 -2.47 11.60
CA HIS A 97 2.46 -2.84 12.16
C HIS A 97 2.50 -3.52 13.54
N THR A 98 3.48 -3.16 14.38
CA THR A 98 3.55 -3.66 15.76
C THR A 98 3.24 -2.59 16.80
N SER A 99 2.66 -1.47 16.39
CA SER A 99 2.31 -0.33 17.25
C SER A 99 1.17 -0.59 18.24
N THR A 100 0.42 -1.70 18.07
CA THR A 100 -0.85 -2.00 18.74
C THR A 100 -2.03 -1.14 18.29
N LEU A 101 -1.87 -0.30 17.29
CA LEU A 101 -2.98 0.46 16.72
C LEU A 101 -3.87 -0.43 15.85
N ARG A 102 -5.14 -0.01 15.70
CA ARG A 102 -6.19 -0.69 14.95
C ARG A 102 -6.96 0.34 14.13
N ASP A 103 -7.51 -0.07 13.01
CA ASP A 103 -8.25 0.83 12.14
C ASP A 103 -9.63 1.22 12.68
N GLY A 104 -10.24 0.38 13.52
CA GLY A 104 -11.63 0.56 13.88
C GLY A 104 -12.54 0.37 12.65
N LYS A 105 -13.67 1.08 12.60
CA LYS A 105 -14.59 1.10 11.44
C LYS A 105 -14.16 2.10 10.36
N ILE A 106 -13.37 3.10 10.75
CA ILE A 106 -12.93 4.19 9.91
C ILE A 106 -11.44 4.39 10.12
N SER A 107 -10.65 4.36 9.04
CA SER A 107 -9.20 4.58 9.05
C SER A 107 -8.79 5.92 8.42
N SER A 108 -9.70 6.60 7.72
CA SER A 108 -9.46 7.88 7.04
C SER A 108 -10.50 8.92 7.43
N LEU A 109 -10.06 10.14 7.70
CA LEU A 109 -10.92 11.26 8.11
C LEU A 109 -11.01 12.32 7.00
N PRO A 110 -12.15 13.05 6.91
CA PRO A 110 -12.28 14.20 6.01
C PRO A 110 -11.20 15.28 6.26
N PRO A 111 -10.81 16.06 5.24
CA PRO A 111 -9.71 17.03 5.32
C PRO A 111 -9.79 18.07 6.45
N ALA A 112 -10.99 18.46 6.85
CA ALA A 112 -11.21 19.44 7.94
C ALA A 112 -11.05 18.83 9.34
N MET A 113 -10.91 17.50 9.44
CA MET A 113 -10.77 16.79 10.71
C MET A 113 -9.29 16.69 11.10
N THR A 114 -9.04 16.38 12.37
CA THR A 114 -7.69 16.07 12.87
C THR A 114 -7.62 14.61 13.29
N VAL A 115 -6.49 13.95 13.06
CA VAL A 115 -6.24 12.56 13.46
C VAL A 115 -6.42 12.31 14.96
N LEU A 116 -6.34 13.37 15.79
CA LEU A 116 -6.69 13.29 17.21
C LEU A 116 -8.13 12.81 17.47
N ALA A 117 -9.03 12.93 16.49
CA ALA A 117 -10.41 12.47 16.63
C ALA A 117 -10.49 10.96 16.92
N PHE A 118 -9.55 10.16 16.43
CA PHE A 118 -9.48 8.72 16.74
C PHE A 118 -9.13 8.41 18.20
N PHE A 119 -8.48 9.34 18.90
CA PHE A 119 -7.89 9.10 20.21
C PHE A 119 -8.55 9.88 21.35
N ARG A 120 -9.59 10.66 21.06
CA ARG A 120 -10.30 11.48 22.06
C ARG A 120 -11.66 10.86 22.40
N PRO A 121 -11.92 10.49 23.69
CA PRO A 121 -13.18 9.87 24.11
C PRO A 121 -14.46 10.64 23.74
N ALA A 122 -14.38 11.98 23.64
CA ALA A 122 -15.51 12.82 23.25
C ALA A 122 -15.78 12.84 21.73
N SER A 123 -14.93 12.22 20.93
CA SER A 123 -15.07 12.17 19.47
C SER A 123 -15.96 10.98 19.05
N PRO A 124 -16.84 11.14 18.06
CA PRO A 124 -17.57 10.01 17.48
C PRO A 124 -16.65 8.98 16.80
N TYR A 125 -15.43 9.38 16.42
CA TYR A 125 -14.42 8.51 15.79
C TYR A 125 -13.56 7.75 16.82
N PHE A 126 -13.79 7.93 18.10
CA PHE A 126 -13.04 7.22 19.16
C PHE A 126 -13.46 5.74 19.27
N GLU A 127 -14.68 5.41 18.88
CA GLU A 127 -15.21 4.04 18.80
C GLU A 127 -14.94 3.20 20.07
N ASP A 128 -15.16 3.80 21.26
CA ASP A 128 -14.88 3.17 22.57
C ASP A 128 -13.44 2.67 22.75
N GLY A 129 -12.49 3.34 22.09
CA GLY A 129 -11.08 2.98 22.12
C GLY A 129 -10.70 1.82 21.19
N ALA A 130 -11.50 1.54 20.17
CA ALA A 130 -11.28 0.46 19.20
C ALA A 130 -9.95 0.62 18.43
N HIS A 131 -9.37 1.84 18.41
CA HIS A 131 -8.09 2.10 17.77
C HIS A 131 -6.86 1.58 18.54
N TYR A 132 -7.06 0.88 19.66
CA TYR A 132 -5.98 0.27 20.45
C TYR A 132 -6.26 -1.19 20.75
N ALA A 133 -5.26 -2.04 20.62
CA ALA A 133 -5.31 -3.39 21.17
C ALA A 133 -5.18 -3.35 22.70
N ARG A 134 -6.02 -4.07 23.42
CA ARG A 134 -6.04 -4.04 24.90
C ARG A 134 -5.00 -4.97 25.53
N ASN A 135 -4.64 -6.06 24.86
CA ASN A 135 -3.80 -7.13 25.40
C ASN A 135 -2.47 -7.29 24.67
N GLU A 136 -2.06 -6.30 23.91
CA GLU A 136 -0.82 -6.34 23.12
C GLU A 136 0.08 -5.16 23.47
N MET A 137 1.30 -5.49 23.87
CA MET A 137 2.32 -4.48 24.15
C MET A 137 2.93 -3.98 22.83
N PRO A 138 3.16 -2.66 22.64
CA PRO A 138 3.86 -2.13 21.50
C PRO A 138 5.17 -2.88 21.20
N GLY A 139 5.41 -3.20 19.94
CA GLY A 139 6.59 -3.92 19.47
C GLY A 139 6.51 -5.45 19.55
N THR A 140 5.41 -6.05 20.06
CA THR A 140 5.34 -7.51 20.30
C THR A 140 4.43 -8.29 19.35
N HIS A 141 3.38 -7.67 18.81
CA HIS A 141 2.39 -8.34 17.97
C HIS A 141 2.22 -7.60 16.65
N PHE A 142 2.18 -8.34 15.56
CA PHE A 142 1.81 -7.82 14.26
C PHE A 142 0.30 -7.81 14.10
N THR A 143 -0.24 -6.65 13.74
CA THR A 143 -1.59 -6.52 13.19
C THR A 143 -1.59 -5.37 12.20
N HIS A 144 -1.89 -5.69 10.94
CA HIS A 144 -2.01 -4.68 9.90
C HIS A 144 -3.06 -3.62 10.28
N ALA A 145 -2.71 -2.35 10.11
CA ALA A 145 -3.61 -1.23 10.32
C ALA A 145 -3.18 -0.03 9.45
N ASP A 146 -4.08 0.46 8.60
CA ASP A 146 -3.89 1.63 7.74
C ASP A 146 -3.58 2.90 8.54
N LEU A 147 -4.14 2.97 9.75
CA LEU A 147 -3.90 4.08 10.69
C LEU A 147 -2.42 4.28 11.00
N ASN A 148 -1.61 3.21 11.01
CA ASN A 148 -0.15 3.33 11.19
C ASN A 148 0.47 4.22 10.11
N TYR A 149 0.13 3.98 8.87
CA TYR A 149 0.65 4.73 7.73
C TYR A 149 0.02 6.13 7.62
N GLY A 150 -1.25 6.27 8.01
CA GLY A 150 -1.88 7.57 8.17
C GLY A 150 -1.12 8.47 9.16
N LEU A 151 -0.68 7.93 10.29
CA LEU A 151 0.14 8.65 11.27
C LEU A 151 1.55 8.95 10.76
N LEU A 152 2.17 8.02 10.00
CA LEU A 152 3.44 8.30 9.32
C LEU A 152 3.29 9.48 8.34
N GLY A 153 2.21 9.54 7.57
CA GLY A 153 1.91 10.69 6.72
C GLY A 153 1.83 12.00 7.52
N ASN A 154 1.16 11.99 8.67
CA ASN A 154 1.13 13.15 9.58
C ASN A 154 2.52 13.56 10.08
N ILE A 155 3.34 12.59 10.47
CA ILE A 155 4.73 12.83 10.91
C ILE A 155 5.53 13.46 9.77
N ILE A 156 5.40 12.94 8.55
CA ILE A 156 6.06 13.48 7.37
C ILE A 156 5.65 14.95 7.15
N GLU A 157 4.35 15.26 7.16
CA GLU A 157 3.86 16.65 7.00
C GLU A 157 4.39 17.61 8.07
N ARG A 158 4.36 17.18 9.34
CA ARG A 158 4.82 18.02 10.46
C ARG A 158 6.33 18.25 10.44
N THR A 159 7.08 17.22 10.04
CA THR A 159 8.54 17.26 10.01
C THR A 159 9.04 18.08 8.83
N THR A 160 8.39 17.96 7.67
CA THR A 160 8.83 18.59 6.43
C THR A 160 8.19 19.96 6.16
N ARG A 161 7.06 20.25 6.82
CA ARG A 161 6.22 21.41 6.55
C ARG A 161 5.65 21.46 5.14
N GLN A 162 5.49 20.29 4.52
CA GLN A 162 4.86 20.10 3.22
C GLN A 162 3.76 19.04 3.33
N ARG A 163 2.76 19.12 2.45
CA ARG A 163 1.76 18.07 2.32
C ARG A 163 2.44 16.75 1.97
N PHE A 164 1.94 15.66 2.52
CA PHE A 164 2.48 14.31 2.34
C PHE A 164 2.67 13.95 0.85
N ASP A 165 1.63 14.10 0.04
CA ASP A 165 1.64 13.78 -1.40
C ASP A 165 2.67 14.64 -2.17
N ILE A 166 2.75 15.94 -1.86
CA ILE A 166 3.70 16.86 -2.50
C ILE A 166 5.15 16.53 -2.11
N TYR A 167 5.40 16.30 -0.81
CA TYR A 167 6.75 15.96 -0.35
C TYR A 167 7.27 14.69 -1.01
N GLN A 168 6.44 13.64 -1.06
CA GLN A 168 6.81 12.37 -1.69
C GLN A 168 7.11 12.55 -3.19
N LYS A 169 6.28 13.33 -3.88
CA LYS A 169 6.47 13.66 -5.29
C LYS A 169 7.80 14.36 -5.57
N GLU A 170 8.15 15.35 -4.75
CA GLU A 170 9.36 16.16 -4.94
C GLU A 170 10.64 15.43 -4.53
N HIS A 171 10.61 14.61 -3.49
CA HIS A 171 11.80 14.06 -2.86
C HIS A 171 12.03 12.57 -3.11
N ILE A 172 10.99 11.81 -3.49
CA ILE A 172 11.10 10.38 -3.80
C ILE A 172 10.78 10.14 -5.28
N PHE A 173 9.58 10.50 -5.73
CA PHE A 173 9.11 10.17 -7.07
C PHE A 173 9.95 10.83 -8.16
N LYS A 174 10.29 12.10 -8.01
CA LYS A 174 11.12 12.84 -8.96
C LYS A 174 12.49 12.17 -9.17
N SER A 175 13.12 11.70 -8.09
CA SER A 175 14.43 11.02 -8.17
C SER A 175 14.35 9.67 -8.89
N LEU A 176 13.16 9.08 -8.96
CA LEU A 176 12.89 7.81 -9.63
C LEU A 176 12.23 7.98 -11.00
N GLY A 177 11.96 9.22 -11.43
CA GLY A 177 11.22 9.47 -12.68
C GLY A 177 9.77 8.96 -12.62
N ILE A 178 9.16 8.95 -11.43
CA ILE A 178 7.80 8.50 -11.17
C ILE A 178 6.86 9.71 -11.20
N ARG A 179 5.67 9.56 -11.82
CA ARG A 179 4.61 10.57 -11.91
C ARG A 179 3.34 10.15 -11.17
N ALA A 180 3.47 9.24 -10.23
CA ALA A 180 2.37 8.75 -9.38
C ALA A 180 1.80 9.84 -8.46
N ASP A 181 0.58 9.63 -7.99
CA ASP A 181 -0.07 10.52 -7.03
C ASP A 181 -1.10 9.76 -6.18
N TYR A 182 -1.39 10.29 -4.99
CA TYR A 182 -2.46 9.80 -4.11
C TYR A 182 -3.82 10.43 -4.45
N VAL A 183 -3.81 11.57 -5.13
CA VAL A 183 -4.98 12.37 -5.42
C VAL A 183 -5.20 12.46 -6.93
N PRO A 184 -6.22 11.78 -7.49
CA PRO A 184 -6.48 11.79 -8.93
C PRO A 184 -6.60 13.18 -9.56
N ALA A 185 -7.11 14.16 -8.80
CA ALA A 185 -7.21 15.57 -9.24
C ALA A 185 -5.86 16.25 -9.50
N ASN A 186 -4.75 15.70 -8.99
CA ASN A 186 -3.41 16.28 -9.15
C ASN A 186 -2.70 15.82 -10.44
N PHE A 187 -3.20 14.79 -11.10
CA PHE A 187 -2.59 14.33 -12.35
C PHE A 187 -2.71 15.39 -13.45
N SER A 188 -1.73 15.41 -14.36
CA SER A 188 -1.93 16.10 -15.65
C SER A 188 -3.06 15.44 -16.43
N PRO A 189 -3.71 16.13 -17.38
CA PRO A 189 -4.74 15.51 -18.22
C PRO A 189 -4.22 14.23 -18.92
N GLU A 190 -2.96 14.22 -19.36
CA GLU A 190 -2.31 13.09 -20.00
C GLU A 190 -2.13 11.90 -19.04
N ASP A 191 -1.66 12.15 -17.82
CA ASP A 191 -1.49 11.10 -16.81
C ASP A 191 -2.85 10.61 -16.27
N PHE A 192 -3.82 11.52 -16.13
CA PHE A 192 -5.19 11.14 -15.75
C PHE A 192 -5.84 10.22 -16.80
N ALA A 193 -5.62 10.48 -18.08
CA ALA A 193 -6.12 9.63 -19.16
C ALA A 193 -5.57 8.20 -19.14
N LEU A 194 -4.49 7.94 -18.38
CA LEU A 194 -3.90 6.61 -18.18
C LEU A 194 -4.43 5.90 -16.93
N LEU A 195 -5.31 6.53 -16.14
CA LEU A 195 -5.90 5.85 -14.99
C LEU A 195 -6.73 4.65 -15.46
N GLY A 196 -6.58 3.56 -14.72
CA GLY A 196 -7.40 2.37 -14.77
C GLY A 196 -8.29 2.29 -13.53
N ALA A 197 -9.37 1.54 -13.64
CA ALA A 197 -10.32 1.33 -12.57
C ALA A 197 -10.21 -0.09 -11.99
N GLY A 198 -10.57 -0.26 -10.72
CA GLY A 198 -10.82 -1.55 -10.10
C GLY A 198 -12.26 -1.98 -10.35
N TYR A 199 -12.47 -3.26 -10.61
CA TYR A 199 -13.77 -3.82 -10.92
C TYR A 199 -14.11 -4.99 -10.02
N GLU A 200 -15.38 -5.09 -9.66
CA GLU A 200 -15.94 -6.20 -8.91
C GLU A 200 -17.15 -6.77 -9.65
N LYS A 201 -17.42 -8.05 -9.49
CA LYS A 201 -18.64 -8.67 -10.01
C LYS A 201 -19.71 -8.68 -8.93
N LYS A 202 -20.65 -7.76 -9.05
CA LYS A 202 -21.79 -7.61 -8.12
C LYS A 202 -23.11 -7.47 -8.87
N ASP A 203 -24.17 -8.04 -8.29
CA ASP A 203 -25.52 -7.84 -8.79
C ASP A 203 -26.03 -6.40 -8.51
N ALA A 204 -27.21 -6.08 -9.00
CA ALA A 204 -27.82 -4.75 -8.80
C ALA A 204 -28.12 -4.41 -7.33
N ALA A 205 -28.14 -5.39 -6.42
CA ALA A 205 -28.28 -5.19 -5.00
C ALA A 205 -26.94 -5.02 -4.27
N GLY A 206 -25.82 -5.18 -4.99
CA GLY A 206 -24.47 -5.07 -4.46
C GLY A 206 -23.92 -6.36 -3.85
N ASN A 207 -24.57 -7.50 -4.07
CA ASN A 207 -24.07 -8.80 -3.64
C ASN A 207 -23.09 -9.35 -4.67
N TRP A 208 -22.10 -10.11 -4.22
CA TRP A 208 -21.18 -10.79 -5.11
C TRP A 208 -21.87 -11.83 -5.97
N ASP A 209 -21.65 -11.76 -7.29
CA ASP A 209 -22.18 -12.67 -8.30
C ASP A 209 -21.19 -12.83 -9.45
N GLU A 210 -20.56 -14.00 -9.55
CA GLU A 210 -19.56 -14.30 -10.58
C GLU A 210 -20.10 -14.22 -12.02
N ASN A 211 -21.43 -14.26 -12.20
CA ASN A 211 -22.10 -14.15 -13.50
C ASN A 211 -22.52 -12.71 -13.84
N ALA A 212 -22.42 -11.78 -12.89
CA ALA A 212 -22.73 -10.37 -13.13
C ALA A 212 -21.69 -9.71 -14.04
N ASP A 213 -22.06 -8.57 -14.62
CA ASP A 213 -21.12 -7.70 -15.33
C ASP A 213 -20.13 -7.04 -14.36
N TRP A 214 -18.97 -6.63 -14.88
CA TRP A 214 -17.98 -5.89 -14.13
C TRP A 214 -18.51 -4.51 -13.73
N GLN A 215 -18.55 -4.24 -12.44
CA GLN A 215 -18.94 -2.97 -11.85
C GLN A 215 -17.70 -2.22 -11.37
N GLY A 216 -17.61 -0.92 -11.70
CA GLY A 216 -16.53 -0.08 -11.19
C GLY A 216 -16.59 0.06 -9.66
N ALA A 217 -15.53 -0.38 -8.99
CA ALA A 217 -15.42 -0.33 -7.52
C ALA A 217 -14.58 0.87 -7.06
N ILE A 218 -13.55 1.22 -7.82
CA ILE A 218 -12.69 2.38 -7.53
C ILE A 218 -12.12 2.99 -8.81
N ASP A 219 -11.90 4.33 -8.75
CA ASP A 219 -11.28 5.12 -9.82
C ASP A 219 -11.99 5.03 -11.18
N ASP A 220 -13.25 4.60 -11.21
CA ASP A 220 -14.06 4.53 -12.42
C ASP A 220 -14.67 5.90 -12.74
N PHE A 221 -13.80 6.83 -13.11
CA PHE A 221 -14.16 8.23 -13.39
C PHE A 221 -14.90 8.44 -14.72
N LYS A 222 -15.08 7.40 -15.52
CA LYS A 222 -15.66 7.51 -16.87
C LYS A 222 -14.99 8.60 -17.74
N GLY A 223 -13.68 8.79 -17.56
CA GLY A 223 -12.88 9.79 -18.26
C GLY A 223 -13.02 11.24 -17.77
N VAL A 224 -13.76 11.48 -16.70
CA VAL A 224 -13.97 12.83 -16.14
C VAL A 224 -13.03 13.06 -14.97
N GLN A 225 -12.02 13.91 -15.17
CA GLN A 225 -11.08 14.27 -14.11
C GLN A 225 -11.79 15.04 -12.99
N PRO A 226 -11.57 14.68 -11.70
CA PRO A 226 -12.08 15.45 -10.57
C PRO A 226 -11.56 16.89 -10.56
N GLU A 227 -12.33 17.80 -9.95
CA GLU A 227 -11.92 19.20 -9.82
C GLU A 227 -10.60 19.32 -9.06
N LYS A 228 -9.78 20.30 -9.46
CA LYS A 228 -8.52 20.61 -8.78
C LYS A 228 -8.75 20.84 -7.27
N ASP A 229 -7.83 20.35 -6.46
CA ASP A 229 -7.91 20.38 -4.99
C ASP A 229 -9.10 19.59 -4.40
N SER A 230 -9.71 18.69 -5.17
CA SER A 230 -10.69 17.74 -4.64
C SER A 230 -10.04 16.41 -4.29
N LEU A 231 -10.53 15.78 -3.23
CA LEU A 231 -10.13 14.48 -2.74
C LEU A 231 -11.36 13.60 -2.60
N MET A 232 -11.34 12.44 -3.23
CA MET A 232 -12.33 11.39 -2.98
C MET A 232 -11.87 10.54 -1.80
N LEU A 233 -12.57 10.65 -0.68
CA LEU A 233 -12.30 9.86 0.51
C LEU A 233 -12.93 8.48 0.33
N GLN A 234 -12.13 7.45 0.49
CA GLN A 234 -12.54 6.05 0.46
C GLN A 234 -12.43 5.48 1.88
N ASN A 235 -13.52 4.93 2.38
CA ASN A 235 -13.59 4.20 3.64
C ASN A 235 -14.50 3.00 3.44
N HIS A 236 -14.27 1.93 4.20
CA HIS A 236 -15.18 0.79 4.23
C HIS A 236 -16.56 1.18 4.78
N ALA A 237 -16.62 2.16 5.68
CA ALA A 237 -17.88 2.74 6.14
C ALA A 237 -18.44 3.72 5.10
N LYS A 238 -19.54 3.37 4.44
CA LYS A 238 -20.18 4.20 3.40
C LYS A 238 -20.55 5.62 3.88
N SER A 239 -20.83 5.81 5.17
CA SER A 239 -21.18 7.11 5.75
C SER A 239 -20.06 8.16 5.66
N GLU A 240 -18.82 7.75 5.53
CA GLU A 240 -17.66 8.64 5.47
C GLU A 240 -17.03 8.72 4.07
N GLN A 241 -17.67 8.10 3.07
CA GLN A 241 -17.26 8.27 1.68
C GLN A 241 -17.78 9.60 1.12
N GLY A 242 -16.98 10.23 0.27
CA GLY A 242 -17.39 11.47 -0.39
C GLY A 242 -16.25 12.22 -1.04
N THR A 243 -16.61 13.28 -1.76
CA THR A 243 -15.64 14.19 -2.35
C THR A 243 -15.51 15.45 -1.48
N TYR A 244 -14.30 15.77 -1.09
CA TYR A 244 -13.97 16.86 -0.19
C TYR A 244 -12.97 17.83 -0.83
N SER A 245 -12.98 19.09 -0.39
CA SER A 245 -11.98 20.07 -0.79
C SER A 245 -10.74 19.98 0.08
N LEU A 246 -9.57 19.81 -0.52
CA LEU A 246 -8.27 19.85 0.16
C LEU A 246 -7.94 21.24 0.72
N LYS A 247 -8.63 22.31 0.25
CA LYS A 247 -8.49 23.66 0.80
C LYS A 247 -8.88 23.78 2.28
N ASN A 248 -9.67 22.81 2.77
CA ASN A 248 -10.09 22.75 4.17
C ASN A 248 -9.10 21.96 5.05
N SER A 249 -8.06 21.39 4.48
CA SER A 249 -7.04 20.64 5.25
C SER A 249 -6.09 21.60 5.96
N ILE A 250 -5.69 21.20 7.17
CA ILE A 250 -4.65 21.90 7.94
C ILE A 250 -3.42 21.01 7.96
N LEU A 251 -2.32 21.53 7.43
CA LEU A 251 -1.05 20.80 7.30
C LEU A 251 -0.62 20.17 8.61
N GLY A 252 -0.28 18.87 8.57
CA GLY A 252 0.20 18.11 9.72
C GLY A 252 -0.88 17.75 10.74
N THR A 253 -2.15 17.86 10.40
CA THR A 253 -3.25 17.47 11.29
C THR A 253 -3.98 16.20 10.87
N ASN A 254 -4.00 15.90 9.56
CA ASN A 254 -4.66 14.72 9.03
C ASN A 254 -4.11 14.32 7.66
N ALA A 255 -3.18 13.37 7.62
CA ALA A 255 -2.72 12.76 6.38
C ALA A 255 -3.44 11.43 6.08
N THR A 256 -4.33 10.95 6.97
CA THR A 256 -5.08 9.70 6.74
C THR A 256 -5.94 9.80 5.48
N MET A 257 -6.37 10.99 5.12
CA MET A 257 -7.17 11.26 3.92
C MET A 257 -6.46 10.87 2.60
N TYR A 258 -5.13 10.86 2.55
CA TYR A 258 -4.36 10.41 1.39
C TYR A 258 -4.22 8.89 1.33
N ALA A 259 -4.56 8.19 2.39
CA ALA A 259 -4.31 6.76 2.58
C ALA A 259 -2.83 6.40 2.27
N PRO A 260 -1.84 6.89 3.06
CA PRO A 260 -0.41 6.69 2.78
C PRO A 260 0.03 5.22 2.67
N GLY A 261 -0.74 4.30 3.28
CA GLY A 261 -0.53 2.85 3.17
C GLY A 261 -1.25 2.19 2.00
N GLY A 262 -2.21 2.87 1.33
CA GLY A 262 -3.04 2.17 0.32
C GLY A 262 -3.51 3.03 -0.84
N GLY A 263 -3.19 4.33 -0.87
CA GLY A 263 -3.81 5.29 -1.78
C GLY A 263 -3.04 5.65 -3.04
N LEU A 264 -1.85 5.11 -3.26
CA LEU A 264 -1.01 5.49 -4.40
C LEU A 264 -1.54 4.96 -5.73
N ARG A 265 -1.66 5.84 -6.73
CA ARG A 265 -1.95 5.49 -8.13
C ARG A 265 -0.66 5.58 -8.92
N ILE A 266 -0.20 4.43 -9.41
CA ILE A 266 1.09 4.26 -10.05
C ILE A 266 0.97 3.23 -11.18
N SER A 267 1.84 3.30 -12.18
CA SER A 267 1.88 2.33 -13.27
C SER A 267 2.85 1.16 -12.96
N ALA A 268 2.70 0.07 -13.70
CA ALA A 268 3.66 -1.04 -13.63
C ALA A 268 5.07 -0.61 -14.04
N ASP A 269 5.19 0.29 -15.04
CA ASP A 269 6.46 0.88 -15.43
C ASP A 269 7.14 1.60 -14.26
N GLU A 270 6.40 2.43 -13.56
CA GLU A 270 6.93 3.20 -12.42
C GLU A 270 7.20 2.34 -11.18
N LEU A 271 6.42 1.26 -10.97
CA LEU A 271 6.75 0.26 -9.95
C LEU A 271 8.08 -0.44 -10.27
N SER A 272 8.40 -0.63 -11.56
CA SER A 272 9.71 -1.19 -11.95
C SER A 272 10.88 -0.30 -11.52
N HIS A 273 10.72 1.02 -11.51
CA HIS A 273 11.74 1.94 -10.99
C HIS A 273 11.97 1.78 -9.48
N ALA A 274 10.90 1.55 -8.71
CA ALA A 274 11.03 1.24 -7.29
C ALA A 274 11.73 -0.11 -7.07
N LEU A 275 11.39 -1.12 -7.87
CA LEU A 275 12.07 -2.42 -7.81
C LEU A 275 13.54 -2.30 -8.21
N GLU A 276 13.89 -1.54 -9.27
CA GLU A 276 15.27 -1.25 -9.65
C GLU A 276 16.05 -0.58 -8.51
N LEU A 277 15.45 0.40 -7.82
CA LEU A 277 16.05 1.05 -6.65
C LEU A 277 16.40 0.03 -5.56
N ILE A 278 15.46 -0.85 -5.25
CA ILE A 278 15.63 -1.87 -4.21
C ILE A 278 16.71 -2.87 -4.63
N LEU A 279 16.65 -3.43 -5.85
CA LEU A 279 17.64 -4.37 -6.41
C LEU A 279 19.01 -3.71 -6.57
N GLY A 280 19.05 -2.39 -6.72
CA GLY A 280 20.24 -1.54 -6.75
C GLY A 280 20.78 -1.16 -5.35
N ASN A 281 20.22 -1.74 -4.27
CA ASN A 281 20.61 -1.40 -2.89
C ASN A 281 20.54 0.11 -2.60
N GLY A 282 19.46 0.76 -3.03
CA GLY A 282 19.20 2.19 -2.81
C GLY A 282 19.79 3.10 -3.89
N THR A 283 20.34 2.53 -4.98
CA THR A 283 20.86 3.27 -6.14
C THR A 283 19.95 3.00 -7.35
N PHE A 284 19.46 4.05 -7.97
CA PHE A 284 18.65 4.00 -9.18
C PHE A 284 19.38 4.74 -10.30
N ARG A 285 19.67 4.05 -11.42
CA ARG A 285 20.33 4.59 -12.62
C ARG A 285 21.60 5.41 -12.33
N GLY A 286 22.37 4.96 -11.35
CA GLY A 286 23.64 5.59 -10.94
C GLY A 286 23.50 6.63 -9.82
N GLU A 287 22.32 7.04 -9.47
CA GLU A 287 22.08 8.02 -8.39
C GLU A 287 21.65 7.33 -7.09
N ARG A 288 22.23 7.76 -5.98
CA ARG A 288 21.86 7.28 -4.63
C ARG A 288 20.59 8.01 -4.14
N VAL A 289 19.50 7.27 -4.02
CA VAL A 289 18.21 7.80 -3.52
C VAL A 289 18.02 7.46 -2.04
N LEU A 290 18.36 6.23 -1.64
CA LEU A 290 18.33 5.72 -0.27
C LEU A 290 19.67 5.11 0.10
N SER A 291 19.95 5.00 1.39
CA SER A 291 21.14 4.30 1.85
C SER A 291 20.99 2.77 1.67
N ARG A 292 22.11 2.06 1.60
CA ARG A 292 22.09 0.59 1.58
C ARG A 292 21.49 0.02 2.88
N ASN A 293 21.68 0.74 3.99
CA ASN A 293 21.16 0.33 5.28
C ASN A 293 19.65 0.45 5.34
N ASP A 294 19.04 1.43 4.64
CA ASP A 294 17.60 1.58 4.54
C ASP A 294 16.97 0.39 3.84
N ILE A 295 17.53 -0.02 2.68
CA ILE A 295 17.04 -1.18 1.95
C ILE A 295 17.15 -2.45 2.81
N ARG A 296 18.24 -2.61 3.55
CA ARG A 296 18.40 -3.74 4.49
C ARG A 296 17.41 -3.67 5.66
N ALA A 297 17.14 -2.47 6.17
CA ALA A 297 16.17 -2.29 7.26
C ALA A 297 14.75 -2.66 6.82
N MET A 298 14.40 -2.44 5.55
CA MET A 298 13.12 -2.88 4.99
C MET A 298 13.02 -4.41 4.96
N GLU A 299 14.11 -5.09 4.61
CA GLU A 299 14.16 -6.56 4.54
C GLU A 299 14.15 -7.26 5.90
N THR A 300 14.68 -6.61 6.94
CA THR A 300 14.89 -7.26 8.24
C THR A 300 13.61 -7.17 9.07
N PRO A 301 12.84 -8.26 9.17
CA PRO A 301 11.67 -8.24 10.02
C PRO A 301 12.09 -8.20 11.49
N PRO A 302 11.34 -7.53 12.36
CA PRO A 302 11.45 -7.76 13.78
C PRO A 302 11.09 -9.22 14.07
N ILE A 303 11.71 -9.83 15.09
CA ILE A 303 11.32 -11.16 15.55
C ILE A 303 9.93 -11.01 16.16
N GLN A 304 8.93 -11.40 15.41
CA GLN A 304 7.55 -11.41 15.88
C GLN A 304 7.27 -12.78 16.51
N LYS A 305 6.86 -12.73 17.76
CA LYS A 305 6.48 -13.91 18.53
C LYS A 305 5.09 -13.68 19.09
N ASN A 306 4.27 -14.74 19.15
CA ASN A 306 3.01 -14.70 19.89
C ASN A 306 3.27 -14.71 21.41
N GLU A 307 2.19 -14.65 22.20
CA GLU A 307 2.25 -14.68 23.67
C GLU A 307 3.01 -15.91 24.22
N ASN A 308 3.06 -16.99 23.46
CA ASN A 308 3.78 -18.24 23.80
C ASN A 308 5.25 -18.22 23.34
N GLY A 309 5.72 -17.14 22.75
CA GLY A 309 7.08 -17.03 22.21
C GLY A 309 7.31 -17.77 20.88
N GLU A 310 6.25 -18.25 20.23
CA GLU A 310 6.30 -18.91 18.92
C GLU A 310 6.32 -17.87 17.80
N LYS A 311 7.02 -18.14 16.69
CA LYS A 311 6.97 -17.28 15.50
C LYS A 311 5.54 -17.16 15.02
N ILE A 312 5.07 -15.91 14.90
CA ILE A 312 3.77 -15.61 14.31
C ILE A 312 3.88 -15.84 12.81
N SER A 313 3.20 -16.88 12.29
CA SER A 313 2.91 -17.16 10.88
C SER A 313 4.12 -17.09 9.91
N PRO A 314 4.04 -17.60 8.70
CA PRO A 314 5.08 -17.41 7.67
C PRO A 314 5.26 -15.93 7.26
N LEU A 315 4.34 -15.03 7.66
CA LEU A 315 4.41 -13.61 7.35
C LEU A 315 5.28 -12.88 8.38
N THR A 316 6.46 -12.46 7.99
CA THR A 316 7.35 -11.59 8.78
C THR A 316 7.38 -10.20 8.14
N TYR A 317 6.92 -9.17 8.86
CA TYR A 317 6.81 -7.81 8.34
C TYR A 317 8.03 -6.98 8.74
N GLY A 318 8.70 -6.40 7.73
CA GLY A 318 9.79 -5.43 7.89
C GLY A 318 9.28 -3.98 7.87
N LEU A 319 10.05 -3.06 7.33
CA LEU A 319 9.64 -1.67 7.21
C LEU A 319 9.00 -1.42 5.84
N GLY A 320 7.67 -1.56 5.76
CA GLY A 320 6.91 -1.39 4.52
C GLY A 320 6.95 -2.58 3.56
N GLU A 321 7.58 -3.67 3.95
CA GLU A 321 7.63 -4.92 3.19
C GLU A 321 7.48 -6.10 4.13
N TYR A 322 7.03 -7.24 3.62
CA TYR A 322 6.98 -8.49 4.35
C TYR A 322 7.70 -9.62 3.62
N GLN A 323 8.08 -10.65 4.37
CA GLN A 323 8.74 -11.83 3.83
C GLN A 323 7.74 -12.97 3.67
N LEU A 324 7.73 -13.56 2.48
CA LEU A 324 7.06 -14.83 2.20
C LEU A 324 8.13 -15.92 2.18
N LEU A 325 8.12 -16.75 3.21
CA LEU A 325 9.14 -17.78 3.40
C LEU A 325 8.65 -19.12 2.89
N GLY A 326 9.52 -19.82 2.17
CA GLY A 326 9.27 -21.18 1.75
C GLY A 326 8.23 -21.32 0.64
N ILE A 327 8.14 -20.32 -0.25
CA ILE A 327 7.26 -20.41 -1.42
C ILE A 327 7.72 -21.59 -2.28
N GLY A 328 6.82 -22.55 -2.47
CA GLY A 328 7.07 -23.72 -3.31
C GLY A 328 6.98 -23.37 -4.79
N THR A 329 7.94 -23.87 -5.57
CA THR A 329 7.85 -23.85 -7.03
C THR A 329 7.45 -25.21 -7.57
N GLU A 330 7.04 -25.29 -8.84
CA GLU A 330 6.63 -26.56 -9.47
C GLU A 330 7.73 -27.63 -9.46
N ASN A 331 9.00 -27.22 -9.53
CA ASN A 331 10.16 -28.13 -9.44
C ASN A 331 10.55 -28.48 -7.99
N GLY A 332 9.74 -28.09 -7.00
CA GLY A 332 9.97 -28.42 -5.60
C GLY A 332 11.07 -27.58 -4.93
N GLN A 333 11.50 -26.48 -5.55
CA GLN A 333 12.39 -25.53 -4.91
C GLN A 333 11.61 -24.73 -3.87
N SER A 334 12.25 -24.39 -2.75
CA SER A 334 11.75 -23.44 -1.78
C SER A 334 12.46 -22.10 -1.96
N ILE A 335 11.71 -21.03 -2.14
CA ILE A 335 12.26 -19.68 -2.31
C ILE A 335 11.67 -18.74 -1.28
N ASP A 336 12.44 -17.75 -0.88
CA ASP A 336 12.01 -16.69 0.01
C ASP A 336 11.86 -15.39 -0.79
N LEU A 337 10.70 -14.77 -0.65
CA LEU A 337 10.39 -13.48 -1.29
C LEU A 337 10.29 -12.40 -0.23
N VAL A 338 10.56 -11.17 -0.63
CA VAL A 338 10.30 -9.97 0.17
C VAL A 338 9.70 -8.88 -0.72
N GLY A 339 8.72 -8.19 -0.21
CA GLY A 339 8.00 -7.15 -0.94
C GLY A 339 6.68 -6.80 -0.27
N ASN A 340 5.74 -6.30 -1.05
CA ASN A 340 4.40 -6.03 -0.57
C ASN A 340 3.36 -6.32 -1.66
N ALA A 341 2.15 -6.65 -1.23
CA ALA A 341 1.00 -6.85 -2.11
C ALA A 341 -0.22 -6.09 -1.58
N GLY A 342 -0.93 -5.45 -2.50
CA GLY A 342 -2.20 -4.78 -2.23
C GLY A 342 -3.37 -5.55 -2.84
N ASN A 343 -4.44 -5.61 -2.08
CA ASN A 343 -5.75 -6.09 -2.53
C ASN A 343 -6.80 -5.10 -2.03
N ASP A 344 -7.37 -4.32 -2.93
CA ASP A 344 -8.30 -3.26 -2.56
C ASP A 344 -9.23 -2.92 -3.74
N TYR A 345 -10.54 -2.97 -3.52
CA TYR A 345 -11.56 -2.59 -4.51
C TYR A 345 -11.41 -3.26 -5.89
N GLY A 346 -11.15 -4.56 -5.89
CA GLY A 346 -10.99 -5.33 -7.12
C GLY A 346 -9.64 -5.14 -7.81
N ILE A 347 -8.68 -4.46 -7.19
CA ILE A 347 -7.31 -4.35 -7.70
C ILE A 347 -6.39 -5.22 -6.85
N HIS A 348 -5.60 -6.05 -7.51
CA HIS A 348 -4.53 -6.83 -6.91
C HIS A 348 -3.20 -6.39 -7.50
N ALA A 349 -2.29 -5.95 -6.67
CA ALA A 349 -0.96 -5.52 -7.09
C ALA A 349 0.11 -6.15 -6.21
N GLY A 350 1.30 -6.36 -6.75
CA GLY A 350 2.44 -6.86 -5.99
C GLY A 350 3.76 -6.38 -6.55
N LEU A 351 4.70 -6.13 -5.66
CA LEU A 351 6.10 -5.86 -5.94
C LEU A 351 6.93 -6.75 -5.02
N PHE A 352 7.65 -7.70 -5.60
CA PHE A 352 8.43 -8.67 -4.85
C PHE A 352 9.82 -8.88 -5.45
N ARG A 353 10.78 -9.23 -4.60
CA ARG A 353 12.10 -9.72 -4.98
C ARG A 353 12.44 -11.01 -4.26
N ARG A 354 13.29 -11.84 -4.86
CA ARG A 354 13.82 -13.03 -4.23
C ARG A 354 14.98 -12.65 -3.31
N LEU A 355 14.91 -13.08 -2.06
CA LEU A 355 15.96 -12.82 -1.08
C LEU A 355 17.32 -13.35 -1.54
N GLY A 356 18.36 -12.55 -1.33
CA GLY A 356 19.75 -12.90 -1.67
C GLY A 356 20.08 -12.84 -3.16
N THR A 357 19.13 -12.42 -4.00
CA THR A 357 19.34 -12.28 -5.46
C THR A 357 19.03 -10.86 -5.93
N ARG A 358 19.14 -10.63 -7.24
CA ARG A 358 18.67 -9.42 -7.92
C ARG A 358 17.50 -9.72 -8.85
N ASP A 359 16.72 -10.74 -8.51
CA ASP A 359 15.53 -11.13 -9.24
C ASP A 359 14.28 -10.58 -8.55
N GLY A 360 13.27 -10.29 -9.31
CA GLY A 360 12.02 -9.79 -8.76
C GLY A 360 10.93 -9.70 -9.81
N PHE A 361 9.75 -9.31 -9.38
CA PHE A 361 8.61 -9.16 -10.28
C PHE A 361 7.61 -8.13 -9.76
N ILE A 362 6.78 -7.70 -10.68
CA ILE A 362 5.64 -6.83 -10.44
C ILE A 362 4.45 -7.43 -11.15
N TYR A 363 3.27 -7.33 -10.53
CA TYR A 363 2.00 -7.57 -11.19
C TYR A 363 0.96 -6.52 -10.78
N ILE A 364 0.03 -6.23 -11.69
CA ILE A 364 -1.19 -5.45 -11.42
C ILE A 364 -2.34 -6.15 -12.15
N MET A 365 -3.46 -6.32 -11.44
CA MET A 365 -4.68 -6.92 -11.93
C MET A 365 -5.87 -6.08 -11.44
N ASN A 366 -6.89 -5.87 -12.29
CA ASN A 366 -7.97 -4.94 -11.97
C ASN A 366 -9.37 -5.55 -12.01
N GLY A 367 -9.54 -6.75 -11.51
CA GLY A 367 -10.86 -7.37 -11.39
C GLY A 367 -10.94 -8.48 -10.39
N GLU A 368 -11.96 -8.44 -9.54
CA GLU A 368 -12.29 -9.47 -8.55
C GLU A 368 -13.71 -9.98 -8.78
N ALA A 369 -13.87 -11.31 -8.92
CA ALA A 369 -15.13 -11.93 -9.29
C ALA A 369 -15.85 -12.60 -8.12
N ILE A 370 -15.16 -12.85 -7.01
CA ILE A 370 -15.67 -13.53 -5.80
C ILE A 370 -15.42 -12.67 -4.57
N SER A 371 -16.27 -12.81 -3.57
CA SER A 371 -16.11 -12.08 -2.30
C SER A 371 -14.75 -12.40 -1.66
N PRO A 372 -14.03 -11.40 -1.14
CA PRO A 372 -12.85 -11.64 -0.30
C PRO A 372 -13.14 -12.50 0.93
N ASP A 373 -14.40 -12.50 1.41
CA ASP A 373 -14.85 -13.32 2.54
C ASP A 373 -15.20 -14.76 2.14
N ASP A 374 -15.20 -15.08 0.83
CA ASP A 374 -15.45 -16.45 0.37
C ASP A 374 -14.26 -17.36 0.79
N PRO A 375 -14.53 -18.55 1.35
CA PRO A 375 -13.48 -19.49 1.71
C PRO A 375 -12.54 -19.88 0.55
N GLN A 376 -12.99 -19.75 -0.71
CA GLN A 376 -12.16 -19.96 -1.89
C GLN A 376 -11.23 -18.77 -2.20
N ALA A 377 -11.54 -17.58 -1.69
CA ALA A 377 -10.71 -16.39 -1.83
C ALA A 377 -9.62 -16.30 -0.77
N VAL A 378 -9.73 -17.04 0.34
CA VAL A 378 -8.76 -17.03 1.42
C VAL A 378 -7.55 -17.89 1.06
N SER A 379 -6.35 -17.32 1.14
CA SER A 379 -5.08 -18.05 0.97
C SER A 379 -4.75 -18.88 2.20
N SER A 380 -4.13 -20.03 1.97
CA SER A 380 -3.58 -20.86 3.04
C SER A 380 -2.27 -20.32 3.62
N HIS A 381 -1.60 -19.39 2.90
CA HIS A 381 -0.26 -18.91 3.23
C HIS A 381 -0.17 -17.41 3.41
N TYR A 382 -0.87 -16.59 2.58
CA TYR A 382 -0.79 -15.12 2.65
C TYR A 382 -2.00 -14.46 1.99
N GLY A 383 -2.94 -14.06 2.81
CA GLY A 383 -4.01 -13.09 2.57
C GLY A 383 -5.06 -13.45 1.52
N ASP A 384 -4.66 -13.66 0.27
CA ASP A 384 -5.54 -13.76 -0.89
C ASP A 384 -5.14 -14.91 -1.82
N ALA A 385 -6.10 -15.79 -2.10
CA ALA A 385 -5.86 -16.98 -2.95
C ALA A 385 -5.46 -16.62 -4.39
N TRP A 386 -5.93 -15.49 -4.93
CA TRP A 386 -5.54 -15.04 -6.25
C TRP A 386 -4.09 -14.56 -6.28
N GLN A 387 -3.70 -13.76 -5.30
CA GLN A 387 -2.30 -13.31 -5.15
C GLN A 387 -1.37 -14.50 -4.98
N GLU A 388 -1.75 -15.47 -4.14
CA GLU A 388 -0.98 -16.71 -3.97
C GLU A 388 -0.76 -17.45 -5.29
N LYS A 389 -1.83 -17.64 -6.07
CA LYS A 389 -1.74 -18.30 -7.40
C LYS A 389 -0.84 -17.55 -8.36
N ILE A 390 -0.97 -16.22 -8.43
CA ILE A 390 -0.15 -15.37 -9.30
C ILE A 390 1.32 -15.43 -8.89
N ILE A 391 1.62 -15.29 -7.60
CA ILE A 391 2.98 -15.33 -7.07
C ILE A 391 3.61 -16.70 -7.36
N ASN A 392 2.89 -17.80 -7.10
CA ASN A 392 3.39 -19.15 -7.38
C ASN A 392 3.65 -19.38 -8.87
N LEU A 393 2.74 -18.92 -9.75
CA LEU A 393 2.90 -19.03 -11.20
C LEU A 393 4.13 -18.24 -11.68
N ILE A 394 4.30 -17.01 -11.21
CA ILE A 394 5.46 -16.19 -11.56
C ILE A 394 6.73 -16.81 -11.03
N ALA A 395 6.73 -17.27 -9.78
CA ALA A 395 7.87 -17.92 -9.14
C ALA A 395 8.33 -19.15 -9.93
N SER A 396 7.39 -20.02 -10.32
CA SER A 396 7.68 -21.19 -11.14
C SER A 396 8.20 -20.81 -12.52
N THR A 397 7.62 -19.80 -13.16
CA THR A 397 8.05 -19.33 -14.49
C THR A 397 9.44 -18.73 -14.46
N LEU A 398 9.75 -17.90 -13.45
CA LEU A 398 11.01 -17.14 -13.41
C LEU A 398 12.19 -17.97 -12.91
N TRP A 399 11.94 -18.94 -11.99
CA TRP A 399 13.02 -19.65 -11.30
C TRP A 399 13.06 -21.16 -11.59
N ASP A 400 11.99 -21.76 -12.12
CA ASP A 400 11.98 -23.16 -12.54
C ASP A 400 12.38 -23.36 -14.01
N ALA A 401 12.32 -22.32 -14.84
CA ALA A 401 12.75 -22.39 -16.23
C ALA A 401 14.26 -22.68 -16.31
N LYS A 402 14.61 -23.81 -16.97
CA LYS A 402 15.99 -24.27 -17.22
C LYS A 402 16.65 -23.42 -18.31
#